data_61836b9cb4a99fb185950e976a83acba
#
_entry.id   61836b9cb4a99fb185950e976a83acba
#
_cell.length_a   1.000
_cell.length_b   1.000
_cell.length_c   1.000
_cell.angle_alpha   90.00
_cell.angle_beta   90.00
_cell.angle_gamma   90.00
#
_symmetry.space_group_name_H-M   'P 1'
#
loop_
_entity.id
_entity.type
_entity.pdbx_description
1 polymer ?
#
loop_
_entity_poly.entity_id
_entity_poly.type
_entity_poly.pdbx_seq_one_letter_code
_entity_poly.pdbx_strand_id
1 'polypeptide(L)'
;MTGVQTCALPIYETLGVTRDASGDEIKRAYRKLARELHPDINPDPQVQERFKEVTAAYDVLSDPQKRQQYDMGGSGFGGAGFNGGFGFGDIMDAFFGQGASSRGPRSRARAGQDALIRVEIDLMEACFGTERDLSVESAVRCEKCEGTGCQAGTSPSTCGICKGRGETQQVTRSILGQVMTSRPCAACQGYGTIISNPCRECHGDGRVRARQNIQVKIPAGVETGNRIQLSGRGEVGPGGGPAGDLYVEIIQSEHEFLVRDGDMLHLAQIGRAHV
;
A
#
# COMPACT_ATOMS: atom_id res chain seq x y z
N MET A 1 -37.27 33.48 29.78
CA MET A 1 -35.97 32.82 29.74
C MET A 1 -36.11 31.64 28.81
N THR A 2 -35.89 31.87 27.55
CA THR A 2 -36.06 30.90 26.45
C THR A 2 -34.74 30.17 26.27
N GLY A 3 -34.65 28.92 26.76
CA GLY A 3 -33.55 28.02 26.47
C GLY A 3 -33.58 27.58 25.05
N VAL A 4 -32.69 28.12 24.24
CA VAL A 4 -32.36 27.57 22.92
C VAL A 4 -31.61 26.24 23.16
N GLN A 5 -32.30 25.12 23.00
CA GLN A 5 -31.67 23.82 22.88
C GLN A 5 -30.85 23.83 21.56
N THR A 6 -29.58 24.17 21.66
CA THR A 6 -28.62 23.93 20.59
C THR A 6 -28.45 22.43 20.50
N CYS A 7 -28.97 21.84 19.43
CA CYS A 7 -28.70 20.47 19.07
C CYS A 7 -27.19 20.41 18.71
N ALA A 8 -26.35 20.20 19.74
CA ALA A 8 -24.92 20.03 19.55
C ALA A 8 -24.70 18.70 18.84
N LEU A 9 -23.98 18.71 17.73
CA LEU A 9 -23.65 17.52 17.01
C LEU A 9 -22.57 16.74 17.78
N PRO A 10 -22.64 15.41 17.87
CA PRO A 10 -21.81 14.62 18.79
C PRO A 10 -20.30 14.87 18.68
N ILE A 11 -19.75 15.16 17.49
CA ILE A 11 -18.30 15.41 17.34
C ILE A 11 -17.83 16.73 17.96
N TYR A 12 -18.66 17.76 18.02
CA TYR A 12 -18.32 19.02 18.68
C TYR A 12 -18.35 18.86 20.21
N GLU A 13 -19.29 18.06 20.73
CA GLU A 13 -19.35 17.70 22.15
C GLU A 13 -18.13 16.87 22.59
N THR A 14 -17.69 15.93 21.76
CA THR A 14 -16.51 15.10 22.04
C THR A 14 -15.24 15.95 22.22
N LEU A 15 -15.08 17.03 21.44
CA LEU A 15 -13.98 17.98 21.57
C LEU A 15 -14.26 19.09 22.60
N GLY A 16 -15.49 19.20 23.11
CA GLY A 16 -15.90 20.26 24.04
C GLY A 16 -15.87 21.66 23.42
N VAL A 17 -16.17 21.78 22.12
CA VAL A 17 -16.19 23.04 21.37
C VAL A 17 -17.58 23.32 20.81
N THR A 18 -17.86 24.59 20.53
CA THR A 18 -19.11 24.98 19.88
C THR A 18 -19.05 24.77 18.37
N ARG A 19 -20.23 24.69 17.73
CA ARG A 19 -20.30 24.53 16.26
C ARG A 19 -19.64 25.68 15.50
N ASP A 20 -19.60 26.86 16.06
CA ASP A 20 -19.01 28.07 15.46
C ASP A 20 -17.52 28.21 15.77
N ALA A 21 -16.90 27.23 16.47
CA ALA A 21 -15.49 27.29 16.84
C ALA A 21 -14.58 27.40 15.63
N SER A 22 -13.58 28.26 15.74
CA SER A 22 -12.54 28.43 14.72
C SER A 22 -11.62 27.20 14.66
N GLY A 23 -10.93 27.02 13.55
CA GLY A 23 -9.95 25.94 13.38
C GLY A 23 -8.87 25.93 14.46
N ASP A 24 -8.47 27.12 14.93
CA ASP A 24 -7.48 27.25 16.00
C ASP A 24 -8.02 26.83 17.38
N GLU A 25 -9.29 27.08 17.66
CA GLU A 25 -9.94 26.63 18.87
C GLU A 25 -10.10 25.12 18.89
N ILE A 26 -10.52 24.52 17.78
CA ILE A 26 -10.61 23.07 17.60
C ILE A 26 -9.23 22.43 17.84
N LYS A 27 -8.17 23.00 17.27
CA LYS A 27 -6.80 22.52 17.43
C LYS A 27 -6.30 22.64 18.88
N ARG A 28 -6.65 23.71 19.58
CA ARG A 28 -6.31 23.90 21.00
C ARG A 28 -7.05 22.89 21.89
N ALA A 29 -8.34 22.68 21.65
CA ALA A 29 -9.16 21.71 22.39
C ALA A 29 -8.59 20.29 22.21
N TYR A 30 -8.31 19.89 20.96
CA TYR A 30 -7.68 18.61 20.68
C TYR A 30 -6.34 18.42 21.41
N ARG A 31 -5.43 19.40 21.34
CA ARG A 31 -4.13 19.31 22.02
C ARG A 31 -4.25 19.17 23.53
N LYS A 32 -5.26 19.79 24.14
CA LYS A 32 -5.52 19.67 25.56
C LYS A 32 -5.97 18.24 25.89
N LEU A 33 -7.01 17.75 25.22
CA LEU A 33 -7.56 16.41 25.43
C LEU A 33 -6.53 15.31 25.08
N ALA A 34 -5.75 15.49 24.02
CA ALA A 34 -4.72 14.53 23.62
C ALA A 34 -3.62 14.38 24.67
N ARG A 35 -3.28 15.41 25.44
CA ARG A 35 -2.33 15.32 26.55
C ARG A 35 -2.95 14.65 27.77
N GLU A 36 -4.21 14.92 28.05
CA GLU A 36 -4.93 14.34 29.20
C GLU A 36 -5.24 12.85 29.01
N LEU A 37 -5.55 12.45 27.77
CA LEU A 37 -5.98 11.08 27.43
C LEU A 37 -4.86 10.24 26.79
N HIS A 38 -3.60 10.71 26.80
CA HIS A 38 -2.51 10.00 26.15
C HIS A 38 -2.32 8.60 26.77
N PRO A 39 -2.19 7.55 25.96
CA PRO A 39 -2.05 6.17 26.47
C PRO A 39 -0.81 5.94 27.33
N ASP A 40 0.25 6.73 27.17
CA ASP A 40 1.46 6.66 28.01
C ASP A 40 1.22 7.24 29.42
N ILE A 41 0.23 8.12 29.57
CA ILE A 41 -0.12 8.75 30.86
C ILE A 41 -1.26 7.98 31.52
N ASN A 42 -2.22 7.50 30.73
CA ASN A 42 -3.41 6.80 31.19
C ASN A 42 -3.58 5.46 30.46
N PRO A 43 -3.10 4.33 31.02
CA PRO A 43 -3.19 3.01 30.40
C PRO A 43 -4.59 2.38 30.47
N ASP A 44 -5.61 3.06 31.01
CA ASP A 44 -6.96 2.57 31.14
C ASP A 44 -7.61 2.38 29.74
N PRO A 45 -8.17 1.18 29.44
CA PRO A 45 -8.84 0.90 28.17
C PRO A 45 -9.97 1.88 27.84
N GLN A 46 -10.72 2.36 28.81
CA GLN A 46 -11.81 3.34 28.61
C GLN A 46 -11.26 4.70 28.18
N VAL A 47 -10.10 5.10 28.72
CA VAL A 47 -9.44 6.35 28.34
C VAL A 47 -8.87 6.25 26.92
N GLN A 48 -8.35 5.08 26.54
CA GLN A 48 -7.89 4.82 25.17
C GLN A 48 -9.03 4.88 24.14
N GLU A 49 -10.20 4.35 24.46
CA GLU A 49 -11.38 4.49 23.58
C GLU A 49 -11.76 5.95 23.41
N ARG A 50 -11.80 6.71 24.49
CA ARG A 50 -12.10 8.13 24.43
C ARG A 50 -11.05 8.93 23.67
N PHE A 51 -9.78 8.55 23.75
CA PHE A 51 -8.72 9.15 22.93
C PHE A 51 -8.95 8.92 21.44
N LYS A 52 -9.40 7.72 21.03
CA LYS A 52 -9.76 7.40 19.63
C LYS A 52 -10.93 8.26 19.16
N GLU A 53 -11.95 8.44 19.98
CA GLU A 53 -13.10 9.30 19.67
C GLU A 53 -12.69 10.76 19.45
N VAL A 54 -11.85 11.29 20.34
CA VAL A 54 -11.32 12.66 20.26
C VAL A 54 -10.46 12.87 19.02
N THR A 55 -9.61 11.88 18.68
CA THR A 55 -8.77 11.94 17.48
C THR A 55 -9.61 11.92 16.21
N ALA A 56 -10.60 11.07 16.16
CA ALA A 56 -11.51 10.97 15.01
C ALA A 56 -12.38 12.23 14.84
N ALA A 57 -12.86 12.81 15.94
CA ALA A 57 -13.59 14.09 15.91
C ALA A 57 -12.69 15.23 15.36
N TYR A 58 -11.42 15.25 15.75
CA TYR A 58 -10.46 16.23 15.24
C TYR A 58 -10.17 16.05 13.74
N ASP A 59 -10.03 14.82 13.25
CA ASP A 59 -9.78 14.55 11.82
C ASP A 59 -10.92 15.07 10.93
N VAL A 60 -12.16 15.02 11.40
CA VAL A 60 -13.30 15.56 10.67
C VAL A 60 -13.36 17.09 10.76
N LEU A 61 -13.11 17.67 11.93
CA LEU A 61 -13.29 19.10 12.16
C LEU A 61 -12.08 19.96 11.78
N SER A 62 -10.88 19.35 11.65
CA SER A 62 -9.65 20.05 11.23
C SER A 62 -9.62 20.38 9.74
N ASP A 63 -10.30 19.60 8.91
CA ASP A 63 -10.39 19.82 7.47
C ASP A 63 -11.67 20.61 7.13
N PRO A 64 -11.56 21.80 6.53
CA PRO A 64 -12.73 22.63 6.19
C PRO A 64 -13.75 21.94 5.29
N GLN A 65 -13.30 21.08 4.39
CA GLN A 65 -14.19 20.35 3.47
C GLN A 65 -14.97 19.26 4.21
N LYS A 66 -14.28 18.48 5.04
CA LYS A 66 -14.92 17.44 5.88
C LYS A 66 -15.89 18.04 6.88
N ARG A 67 -15.50 19.14 7.53
CA ARG A 67 -16.35 19.89 8.45
C ARG A 67 -17.62 20.38 7.74
N GLN A 68 -17.49 20.98 6.57
CA GLN A 68 -18.65 21.47 5.81
C GLN A 68 -19.57 20.32 5.41
N GLN A 69 -19.03 19.17 4.99
CA GLN A 69 -19.84 17.99 4.66
C GLN A 69 -20.58 17.45 5.88
N TYR A 70 -19.94 17.42 7.03
CA TYR A 70 -20.55 17.01 8.29
C TYR A 70 -21.66 17.99 8.70
N ASP A 71 -21.42 19.30 8.61
CA ASP A 71 -22.36 20.35 9.00
C ASP A 71 -23.57 20.46 8.08
N MET A 72 -23.41 20.11 6.79
CA MET A 72 -24.49 20.05 5.81
C MET A 72 -25.36 18.78 5.95
N GLY A 73 -25.09 17.95 7.00
CA GLY A 73 -25.82 16.70 7.20
C GLY A 73 -25.68 15.83 5.99
N GLY A 74 -24.47 15.32 5.74
CA GLY A 74 -24.12 14.61 4.52
C GLY A 74 -25.27 13.82 3.94
N SER A 75 -25.67 14.11 2.71
CA SER A 75 -26.92 13.70 2.03
C SER A 75 -27.25 12.19 1.99
N GLY A 76 -26.66 11.40 2.86
CA GLY A 76 -26.95 9.97 3.06
C GLY A 76 -27.63 9.63 4.39
N PHE A 77 -27.78 10.56 5.34
CA PHE A 77 -28.30 10.28 6.69
C PHE A 77 -29.73 10.78 6.98
N GLY A 78 -30.39 11.36 6.02
CA GLY A 78 -31.76 11.85 6.16
C GLY A 78 -32.82 10.79 5.88
N GLY A 79 -32.90 9.70 6.66
CA GLY A 79 -33.97 8.75 6.41
C GLY A 79 -34.17 7.57 7.35
N ALA A 80 -33.29 7.34 8.33
CA ALA A 80 -33.52 6.25 9.28
C ALA A 80 -33.32 6.80 10.70
N GLY A 81 -34.39 6.81 11.48
CA GLY A 81 -34.49 7.36 12.83
C GLY A 81 -33.33 6.95 13.73
N PHE A 82 -32.61 7.94 14.19
CA PHE A 82 -31.58 7.83 15.21
C PHE A 82 -32.27 7.54 16.55
N ASN A 83 -32.60 6.29 16.82
CA ASN A 83 -33.03 5.87 18.14
C ASN A 83 -32.26 4.62 18.56
N GLY A 84 -31.23 4.82 19.36
CA GLY A 84 -30.65 3.80 20.24
C GLY A 84 -29.52 2.96 19.66
N GLY A 85 -28.28 3.27 20.04
CA GLY A 85 -27.25 2.23 20.21
C GLY A 85 -26.17 2.09 19.14
N PHE A 86 -26.07 2.97 18.16
CA PHE A 86 -24.95 2.95 17.22
C PHE A 86 -23.74 3.70 17.81
N GLY A 87 -22.65 2.96 18.02
CA GLY A 87 -21.39 3.49 18.49
C GLY A 87 -20.74 4.43 17.44
N PHE A 88 -19.87 5.30 17.90
CA PHE A 88 -19.09 6.21 17.06
C PHE A 88 -18.30 5.48 15.96
N GLY A 89 -17.96 4.19 16.17
CA GLY A 89 -17.35 3.30 15.18
C GLY A 89 -18.21 3.14 13.92
N ASP A 90 -19.51 2.97 14.06
CA ASP A 90 -20.43 2.80 12.93
C ASP A 90 -20.56 4.07 12.08
N ILE A 91 -20.44 5.25 12.73
CA ILE A 91 -20.41 6.55 12.02
C ILE A 91 -19.10 6.71 11.24
N MET A 92 -17.99 6.29 11.82
CA MET A 92 -16.68 6.31 11.15
C MET A 92 -16.63 5.32 9.99
N ASP A 93 -17.14 4.12 10.16
CA ASP A 93 -17.23 3.13 9.07
C ASP A 93 -18.16 3.61 7.94
N ALA A 94 -19.25 4.28 8.25
CA ALA A 94 -20.13 4.86 7.24
C ALA A 94 -19.50 6.06 6.52
N PHE A 95 -18.69 6.86 7.19
CA PHE A 95 -18.05 8.05 6.61
C PHE A 95 -16.74 7.71 5.88
N PHE A 96 -15.92 6.84 6.45
CA PHE A 96 -14.68 6.35 5.82
C PHE A 96 -14.88 5.09 4.97
N GLY A 97 -15.85 4.25 5.29
CA GLY A 97 -16.19 3.06 4.51
C GLY A 97 -16.88 3.38 3.19
N GLN A 98 -17.64 4.45 3.11
CA GLN A 98 -18.32 4.86 1.87
C GLN A 98 -17.38 5.51 0.85
N GLY A 99 -16.24 6.07 1.30
CA GLY A 99 -15.14 6.50 0.43
C GLY A 99 -14.35 5.33 -0.18
N ALA A 100 -14.42 4.13 0.42
CA ALA A 100 -13.74 2.94 -0.07
C ALA A 100 -14.56 2.13 -1.10
N SER A 101 -15.85 2.37 -1.25
CA SER A 101 -16.73 1.61 -2.16
C SER A 101 -16.88 2.18 -3.57
N SER A 102 -16.33 3.36 -3.85
CA SER A 102 -16.19 3.86 -5.23
C SER A 102 -14.83 3.48 -5.81
N ARG A 103 -14.40 2.25 -5.58
CA ARG A 103 -13.27 1.70 -6.35
C ARG A 103 -13.77 1.46 -7.76
N GLY A 104 -13.37 2.35 -8.67
CA GLY A 104 -13.54 2.12 -10.10
C GLY A 104 -12.97 0.74 -10.51
N PRO A 105 -13.06 0.37 -11.79
CA PRO A 105 -12.56 -0.92 -12.25
C PRO A 105 -11.11 -1.12 -11.85
N ARG A 106 -10.77 -2.33 -11.44
CA ARG A 106 -9.38 -2.67 -11.07
C ARG A 106 -8.46 -2.45 -12.25
N SER A 107 -7.33 -1.80 -12.02
CA SER A 107 -6.31 -1.69 -13.07
C SER A 107 -5.77 -3.08 -13.42
N ARG A 108 -5.61 -3.36 -14.72
CA ARG A 108 -4.87 -4.54 -15.19
C ARG A 108 -3.38 -4.40 -14.91
N ALA A 109 -2.86 -3.20 -15.05
CA ALA A 109 -1.49 -2.88 -14.72
C ALA A 109 -1.32 -2.84 -13.20
N ARG A 110 -0.57 -3.77 -12.66
CA ARG A 110 -0.19 -3.86 -11.24
C ARG A 110 1.33 -3.80 -11.14
N ALA A 111 1.84 -3.30 -10.01
CA ALA A 111 3.27 -3.30 -9.75
C ALA A 111 3.82 -4.73 -9.77
N GLY A 112 5.03 -4.87 -10.29
CA GLY A 112 5.80 -6.09 -10.24
C GLY A 112 6.32 -6.37 -8.84
N GLN A 113 6.84 -7.58 -8.67
CA GLN A 113 7.46 -7.99 -7.42
C GLN A 113 8.94 -7.63 -7.42
N ASP A 114 9.45 -7.34 -6.24
CA ASP A 114 10.88 -7.21 -6.05
C ASP A 114 11.54 -8.59 -6.15
N ALA A 115 12.76 -8.61 -6.68
CA ALA A 115 13.55 -9.81 -6.79
C ALA A 115 14.80 -9.71 -5.92
N LEU A 116 15.20 -10.83 -5.32
CA LEU A 116 16.45 -10.95 -4.55
C LEU A 116 17.33 -11.99 -5.22
N ILE A 117 18.56 -11.61 -5.52
CA ILE A 117 19.60 -12.53 -6.01
C ILE A 117 20.81 -12.45 -5.08
N ARG A 118 21.53 -13.56 -4.97
CA ARG A 118 22.78 -13.65 -4.20
C ARG A 118 23.95 -13.74 -5.15
N VAL A 119 24.97 -12.95 -4.85
CA VAL A 119 26.19 -12.90 -5.65
C VAL A 119 27.38 -13.17 -4.74
N GLU A 120 28.12 -14.19 -5.09
CA GLU A 120 29.37 -14.52 -4.40
C GLU A 120 30.52 -13.71 -5.01
N ILE A 121 31.27 -13.05 -4.15
CA ILE A 121 32.45 -12.26 -4.50
C ILE A 121 33.65 -12.71 -3.64
N ASP A 122 34.85 -12.56 -4.17
CA ASP A 122 36.06 -12.82 -3.39
C ASP A 122 36.45 -11.64 -2.49
N LEU A 123 37.41 -11.86 -1.61
CA LEU A 123 37.88 -10.83 -0.66
C LEU A 123 38.48 -9.61 -1.39
N MET A 124 39.16 -9.82 -2.52
CA MET A 124 39.76 -8.72 -3.30
C MET A 124 38.68 -7.86 -3.93
N GLU A 125 37.66 -8.48 -4.52
CA GLU A 125 36.52 -7.78 -5.09
C GLU A 125 35.72 -7.02 -4.02
N ALA A 126 35.59 -7.62 -2.81
CA ALA A 126 34.94 -6.96 -1.69
C ALA A 126 35.71 -5.72 -1.21
N CYS A 127 37.05 -5.79 -1.19
CA CYS A 127 37.90 -4.68 -0.74
C CYS A 127 37.98 -3.54 -1.74
N PHE A 128 38.12 -3.85 -3.05
CA PHE A 128 38.39 -2.85 -4.09
C PHE A 128 37.16 -2.48 -4.93
N GLY A 129 36.09 -3.24 -4.80
CA GLY A 129 34.91 -3.13 -5.65
C GLY A 129 35.12 -3.79 -7.01
N THR A 130 34.03 -4.10 -7.65
CA THR A 130 34.03 -4.75 -8.98
C THR A 130 32.77 -4.42 -9.76
N GLU A 131 32.80 -4.63 -11.07
CA GLU A 131 31.60 -4.59 -11.92
C GLU A 131 31.35 -6.00 -12.44
N ARG A 132 30.13 -6.49 -12.23
CA ARG A 132 29.71 -7.83 -12.64
C ARG A 132 28.49 -7.79 -13.53
N ASP A 133 28.52 -8.58 -14.60
CA ASP A 133 27.36 -8.84 -15.45
C ASP A 133 26.60 -10.05 -14.91
N LEU A 134 25.39 -9.81 -14.44
CA LEU A 134 24.53 -10.84 -13.87
C LEU A 134 23.46 -11.24 -14.88
N SER A 135 23.32 -12.53 -15.13
CA SER A 135 22.24 -13.07 -15.95
C SER A 135 21.07 -13.48 -15.05
N VAL A 136 20.00 -12.70 -15.06
CA VAL A 136 18.83 -12.88 -14.20
C VAL A 136 17.64 -13.31 -15.04
N GLU A 137 16.97 -14.37 -14.63
CA GLU A 137 15.71 -14.78 -15.22
C GLU A 137 14.56 -14.08 -14.48
N SER A 138 13.89 -13.16 -15.16
CA SER A 138 12.82 -12.35 -14.58
C SER A 138 11.65 -12.19 -15.55
N ALA A 139 10.51 -11.73 -15.03
CA ALA A 139 9.38 -11.35 -15.85
C ALA A 139 9.67 -9.99 -16.50
N VAL A 140 9.71 -9.97 -17.84
CA VAL A 140 9.95 -8.76 -18.65
C VAL A 140 8.68 -8.37 -19.40
N ARG A 141 8.59 -7.12 -19.80
CA ARG A 141 7.49 -6.65 -20.64
C ARG A 141 7.48 -7.42 -21.96
N CYS A 142 6.32 -7.91 -22.37
CA CYS A 142 6.18 -8.58 -23.65
C CYS A 142 6.39 -7.58 -24.80
N GLU A 143 7.37 -7.81 -25.64
CA GLU A 143 7.73 -6.92 -26.75
C GLU A 143 6.63 -6.86 -27.84
N LYS A 144 5.89 -7.98 -28.05
CA LYS A 144 4.85 -8.05 -29.09
C LYS A 144 3.61 -7.21 -28.80
N CYS A 145 3.26 -7.10 -27.54
CA CYS A 145 2.06 -6.33 -27.14
C CYS A 145 2.40 -5.12 -26.27
N GLU A 146 3.66 -4.86 -26.00
CA GLU A 146 4.14 -3.74 -25.21
C GLU A 146 3.43 -3.63 -23.84
N GLY A 147 3.15 -4.79 -23.24
CA GLY A 147 2.48 -4.87 -21.92
C GLY A 147 0.96 -4.81 -21.95
N THR A 148 0.30 -4.54 -23.07
CA THR A 148 -1.17 -4.43 -23.14
C THR A 148 -1.88 -5.78 -22.96
N GLY A 149 -1.19 -6.89 -23.20
CA GLY A 149 -1.78 -8.23 -23.22
C GLY A 149 -2.64 -8.51 -24.44
N CYS A 150 -2.87 -7.54 -25.32
CA CYS A 150 -3.68 -7.69 -26.51
C CYS A 150 -2.82 -8.08 -27.74
N GLN A 151 -3.42 -8.74 -28.69
CA GLN A 151 -2.79 -8.95 -29.99
C GLN A 151 -2.50 -7.60 -30.65
N ALA A 152 -1.39 -7.51 -31.38
CA ALA A 152 -1.00 -6.29 -32.10
C ALA A 152 -2.17 -5.73 -32.93
N GLY A 153 -2.41 -4.42 -32.82
CA GLY A 153 -3.53 -3.75 -33.49
C GLY A 153 -4.92 -3.90 -32.82
N THR A 154 -4.99 -4.58 -31.67
CA THR A 154 -6.24 -4.70 -30.90
C THR A 154 -6.11 -4.03 -29.53
N SER A 155 -7.25 -3.57 -29.00
CA SER A 155 -7.35 -2.97 -27.67
C SER A 155 -8.36 -3.70 -26.80
N PRO A 156 -8.27 -3.58 -25.46
CA PRO A 156 -9.29 -4.15 -24.58
C PRO A 156 -10.66 -3.51 -24.85
N SER A 157 -11.70 -4.33 -24.97
CA SER A 157 -13.08 -3.85 -25.14
C SER A 157 -13.75 -3.63 -23.78
N THR A 158 -14.68 -2.67 -23.70
CA THR A 158 -15.47 -2.45 -22.49
C THR A 158 -16.37 -3.66 -22.20
N CYS A 159 -16.39 -4.11 -20.96
CA CYS A 159 -17.24 -5.22 -20.55
C CYS A 159 -18.72 -4.89 -20.71
N GLY A 160 -19.45 -5.66 -21.53
CA GLY A 160 -20.89 -5.43 -21.80
C GLY A 160 -21.78 -5.63 -20.57
N ILE A 161 -21.37 -6.46 -19.59
CA ILE A 161 -22.16 -6.76 -18.39
C ILE A 161 -22.09 -5.61 -17.40
N CYS A 162 -20.91 -5.17 -17.00
CA CYS A 162 -20.74 -4.10 -16.00
C CYS A 162 -20.58 -2.71 -16.65
N LYS A 163 -20.57 -2.62 -17.98
CA LYS A 163 -20.41 -1.36 -18.73
C LYS A 163 -19.20 -0.53 -18.29
N GLY A 164 -18.08 -1.23 -18.02
CA GLY A 164 -16.84 -0.61 -17.59
C GLY A 164 -16.69 -0.40 -16.09
N ARG A 165 -17.72 -0.60 -15.28
CA ARG A 165 -17.64 -0.34 -13.82
C ARG A 165 -16.78 -1.34 -13.05
N GLY A 166 -16.54 -2.54 -13.60
CA GLY A 166 -15.82 -3.61 -12.92
C GLY A 166 -16.65 -4.37 -11.90
N GLU A 167 -17.81 -3.84 -11.48
CA GLU A 167 -18.64 -4.40 -10.42
C GLU A 167 -20.10 -4.57 -10.87
N THR A 168 -20.79 -5.54 -10.29
CA THR A 168 -22.22 -5.76 -10.46
C THR A 168 -22.90 -5.67 -9.10
N GLN A 169 -24.01 -4.94 -9.04
CA GLN A 169 -24.82 -4.81 -7.83
C GLN A 169 -25.80 -5.97 -7.75
N GLN A 170 -25.84 -6.64 -6.61
CA GLN A 170 -26.83 -7.66 -6.29
C GLN A 170 -27.63 -7.23 -5.07
N VAL A 171 -28.94 -7.34 -5.15
CA VAL A 171 -29.82 -7.16 -4.00
C VAL A 171 -29.91 -8.48 -3.25
N THR A 172 -29.35 -8.55 -2.06
CA THR A 172 -29.43 -9.71 -1.18
C THR A 172 -30.49 -9.44 -0.10
N ARG A 173 -31.40 -10.38 0.10
CA ARG A 173 -32.37 -10.31 1.21
C ARG A 173 -31.68 -10.75 2.49
N SER A 174 -31.61 -9.85 3.45
CA SER A 174 -31.15 -10.09 4.82
C SER A 174 -32.34 -10.07 5.77
N ILE A 175 -32.15 -10.57 7.00
CA ILE A 175 -33.14 -10.51 8.10
C ILE A 175 -33.57 -9.05 8.40
N LEU A 176 -32.70 -8.09 8.09
CA LEU A 176 -32.90 -6.66 8.29
C LEU A 176 -33.44 -5.91 7.06
N GLY A 177 -33.82 -6.64 5.97
CA GLY A 177 -34.32 -6.05 4.75
C GLY A 177 -33.47 -6.37 3.50
N GLN A 178 -33.65 -5.58 2.43
CA GLN A 178 -32.92 -5.72 1.19
C GLN A 178 -31.62 -4.89 1.29
N VAL A 179 -30.48 -5.58 1.18
CA VAL A 179 -29.16 -4.94 1.16
C VAL A 179 -28.58 -5.03 -0.25
N MET A 180 -28.15 -3.89 -0.80
CA MET A 180 -27.41 -3.85 -2.07
C MET A 180 -25.94 -4.18 -1.81
N THR A 181 -25.47 -5.30 -2.35
CA THR A 181 -24.08 -5.72 -2.24
C THR A 181 -23.40 -5.57 -3.59
N SER A 182 -22.24 -4.91 -3.62
CA SER A 182 -21.40 -4.83 -4.81
C SER A 182 -20.44 -6.01 -4.87
N ARG A 183 -20.38 -6.69 -6.02
CA ARG A 183 -19.44 -7.80 -6.24
C ARG A 183 -18.64 -7.56 -7.52
N PRO A 184 -17.36 -8.01 -7.58
CA PRO A 184 -16.60 -7.96 -8.82
C PRO A 184 -17.36 -8.65 -9.95
N CYS A 185 -17.42 -8.00 -11.11
CA CYS A 185 -18.09 -8.56 -12.28
C CYS A 185 -17.40 -9.87 -12.71
N ALA A 186 -18.13 -10.97 -12.73
CA ALA A 186 -17.60 -12.29 -13.06
C ALA A 186 -17.01 -12.37 -14.49
N ALA A 187 -17.61 -11.63 -15.45
CA ALA A 187 -17.15 -11.66 -16.83
C ALA A 187 -15.81 -10.96 -17.06
N CYS A 188 -15.53 -9.87 -16.35
CA CYS A 188 -14.27 -9.12 -16.48
C CYS A 188 -13.38 -9.23 -15.23
N GLN A 189 -13.77 -10.00 -14.23
CA GLN A 189 -13.03 -10.20 -12.97
C GLN A 189 -12.69 -8.88 -12.24
N GLY A 190 -13.55 -7.88 -12.39
CA GLY A 190 -13.34 -6.57 -11.77
C GLY A 190 -12.57 -5.56 -12.61
N TYR A 191 -12.06 -5.93 -13.79
CA TYR A 191 -11.26 -5.05 -14.63
C TYR A 191 -12.08 -4.04 -15.46
N GLY A 192 -13.37 -4.19 -15.57
CA GLY A 192 -14.22 -3.33 -16.41
C GLY A 192 -14.03 -3.51 -17.92
N THR A 193 -12.94 -4.16 -18.34
CA THR A 193 -12.59 -4.42 -19.75
C THR A 193 -12.33 -5.91 -19.99
N ILE A 194 -12.49 -6.36 -21.24
CA ILE A 194 -12.24 -7.73 -21.66
C ILE A 194 -11.22 -7.71 -22.81
N ILE A 195 -10.22 -8.60 -22.75
CA ILE A 195 -9.28 -8.83 -23.84
C ILE A 195 -9.89 -9.92 -24.74
N SER A 196 -10.46 -9.53 -25.87
CA SER A 196 -11.09 -10.46 -26.82
C SER A 196 -10.03 -11.25 -27.60
N ASN A 197 -8.92 -10.60 -27.95
CA ASN A 197 -7.83 -11.20 -28.70
C ASN A 197 -6.54 -11.11 -27.86
N PRO A 198 -6.23 -12.13 -27.06
CA PRO A 198 -5.01 -12.12 -26.24
C PRO A 198 -3.75 -12.26 -27.12
N CYS A 199 -2.69 -11.63 -26.69
CA CYS A 199 -1.38 -11.76 -27.31
C CYS A 199 -0.94 -13.23 -27.26
N ARG A 200 -0.43 -13.74 -28.39
CA ARG A 200 -0.03 -15.15 -28.52
C ARG A 200 1.21 -15.51 -27.68
N GLU A 201 2.07 -14.56 -27.39
CA GLU A 201 3.28 -14.78 -26.58
C GLU A 201 3.02 -14.77 -25.08
N CYS A 202 2.33 -13.76 -24.59
CA CYS A 202 2.09 -13.58 -23.15
C CYS A 202 0.70 -14.05 -22.70
N HIS A 203 -0.15 -14.56 -23.61
CA HIS A 203 -1.49 -15.07 -23.33
C HIS A 203 -2.40 -14.09 -22.56
N GLY A 204 -2.17 -12.78 -22.74
CA GLY A 204 -2.96 -11.73 -22.09
C GLY A 204 -2.33 -11.16 -20.82
N ASP A 205 -1.22 -11.72 -20.31
CA ASP A 205 -0.57 -11.26 -19.07
C ASP A 205 0.27 -9.97 -19.27
N GLY A 206 0.64 -9.65 -20.52
CA GLY A 206 1.44 -8.45 -20.85
C GLY A 206 2.93 -8.59 -20.52
N ARG A 207 3.38 -9.73 -19.96
CA ARG A 207 4.77 -10.02 -19.61
C ARG A 207 5.15 -11.44 -19.98
N VAL A 208 6.43 -11.67 -20.15
CA VAL A 208 7.03 -12.99 -20.46
C VAL A 208 8.24 -13.22 -19.57
N ARG A 209 8.60 -14.46 -19.31
CA ARG A 209 9.87 -14.77 -18.64
C ARG A 209 11.00 -14.74 -19.64
N ALA A 210 12.05 -13.97 -19.36
CA ALA A 210 13.25 -13.90 -20.18
C ALA A 210 14.49 -13.67 -19.32
N ARG A 211 15.64 -14.02 -19.87
CA ARG A 211 16.93 -13.72 -19.26
C ARG A 211 17.35 -12.31 -19.63
N GLN A 212 17.70 -11.54 -18.61
CA GLN A 212 18.27 -10.20 -18.76
C GLN A 212 19.70 -10.19 -18.23
N ASN A 213 20.59 -9.57 -18.98
CA ASN A 213 21.93 -9.27 -18.48
C ASN A 213 21.90 -7.88 -17.84
N ILE A 214 22.23 -7.83 -16.56
CA ILE A 214 22.22 -6.61 -15.74
C ILE A 214 23.63 -6.39 -15.25
N GLN A 215 24.23 -5.26 -15.60
CA GLN A 215 25.50 -4.84 -15.06
C GLN A 215 25.30 -4.23 -13.68
N VAL A 216 26.02 -4.77 -12.70
CA VAL A 216 25.96 -4.36 -11.30
C VAL A 216 27.32 -3.87 -10.87
N LYS A 217 27.37 -2.65 -10.37
CA LYS A 217 28.56 -2.07 -9.78
C LYS A 217 28.55 -2.32 -8.27
N ILE A 218 29.50 -3.10 -7.81
CA ILE A 218 29.72 -3.42 -6.40
C ILE A 218 30.74 -2.43 -5.86
N PRO A 219 30.39 -1.58 -4.89
CA PRO A 219 31.34 -0.63 -4.31
C PRO A 219 32.41 -1.33 -3.48
N ALA A 220 33.53 -0.64 -3.26
CA ALA A 220 34.58 -1.11 -2.36
C ALA A 220 34.10 -1.12 -0.90
N GLY A 221 34.62 -2.08 -0.12
CA GLY A 221 34.33 -2.18 1.31
C GLY A 221 33.02 -2.90 1.67
N VAL A 222 32.39 -3.57 0.70
CA VAL A 222 31.15 -4.33 0.96
C VAL A 222 31.41 -5.55 1.84
N GLU A 223 30.40 -5.92 2.64
CA GLU A 223 30.41 -7.07 3.52
C GLU A 223 29.30 -8.07 3.16
N THR A 224 29.48 -9.29 3.65
CA THR A 224 28.42 -10.31 3.52
C THR A 224 27.13 -9.83 4.17
N GLY A 225 26.03 -9.95 3.43
CA GLY A 225 24.70 -9.46 3.83
C GLY A 225 24.37 -8.05 3.35
N ASN A 226 25.34 -7.30 2.82
CA ASN A 226 25.05 -6.01 2.20
C ASN A 226 24.17 -6.22 0.96
N ARG A 227 23.20 -5.32 0.78
CA ARG A 227 22.24 -5.36 -0.34
C ARG A 227 22.38 -4.13 -1.20
N ILE A 228 22.54 -4.35 -2.50
CA ILE A 228 22.55 -3.29 -3.51
C ILE A 228 21.17 -3.28 -4.17
N GLN A 229 20.48 -2.14 -4.10
CA GLN A 229 19.18 -1.95 -4.73
C GLN A 229 19.36 -1.39 -6.13
N LEU A 230 18.78 -2.06 -7.09
CA LEU A 230 18.68 -1.63 -8.50
C LEU A 230 17.20 -1.32 -8.81
N SER A 231 16.87 -0.05 -8.78
CA SER A 231 15.48 0.40 -8.95
C SER A 231 14.94 0.07 -10.34
N GLY A 232 13.72 -0.50 -10.38
CA GLY A 232 13.03 -0.86 -11.62
C GLY A 232 13.66 -2.02 -12.40
N ARG A 233 14.56 -2.81 -11.80
CA ARG A 233 15.20 -3.98 -12.41
C ARG A 233 14.67 -5.32 -11.90
N GLY A 234 13.64 -5.29 -11.06
CA GLY A 234 12.90 -6.47 -10.61
C GLY A 234 11.93 -7.02 -11.67
N GLU A 235 10.95 -7.79 -11.23
CA GLU A 235 9.95 -8.36 -12.14
C GLU A 235 8.98 -7.30 -12.65
N VAL A 236 8.66 -7.30 -13.93
CA VAL A 236 7.60 -6.49 -14.52
C VAL A 236 6.23 -7.00 -14.03
N GLY A 237 5.36 -6.08 -13.65
CA GLY A 237 4.03 -6.41 -13.19
C GLY A 237 3.09 -6.89 -14.30
N PRO A 238 2.03 -7.65 -13.94
CA PRO A 238 1.00 -8.04 -14.89
C PRO A 238 0.35 -6.84 -15.57
N GLY A 239 -0.09 -7.02 -16.81
CA GLY A 239 -0.75 -5.96 -17.59
C GLY A 239 0.19 -4.81 -17.95
N GLY A 240 1.50 -5.06 -18.04
CA GLY A 240 2.52 -4.06 -18.34
C GLY A 240 2.71 -3.02 -17.23
N GLY A 241 2.41 -3.39 -15.99
CA GLY A 241 2.66 -2.55 -14.82
C GLY A 241 4.13 -2.24 -14.60
N PRO A 242 4.47 -1.30 -13.74
CA PRO A 242 5.84 -0.95 -13.42
C PRO A 242 6.60 -2.17 -12.87
N ALA A 243 7.89 -2.25 -13.16
CA ALA A 243 8.76 -3.27 -12.58
C ALA A 243 9.00 -2.96 -11.10
N GLY A 244 9.20 -4.01 -10.30
CA GLY A 244 9.73 -3.92 -8.95
C GLY A 244 11.23 -3.62 -8.95
N ASP A 245 11.86 -3.71 -7.80
CA ASP A 245 13.29 -3.49 -7.63
C ASP A 245 14.04 -4.84 -7.56
N LEU A 246 15.31 -4.82 -7.97
CA LEU A 246 16.19 -5.96 -7.83
C LEU A 246 17.18 -5.68 -6.69
N TYR A 247 17.18 -6.57 -5.71
CA TYR A 247 18.14 -6.55 -4.60
C TYR A 247 19.23 -7.59 -4.88
N VAL A 248 20.47 -7.13 -4.87
CA VAL A 248 21.65 -7.99 -4.99
C VAL A 248 22.29 -8.12 -3.61
N GLU A 249 22.15 -9.28 -2.99
CA GLU A 249 22.74 -9.60 -1.70
C GLU A 249 24.17 -10.14 -1.91
N ILE A 250 25.12 -9.51 -1.29
CA ILE A 250 26.53 -9.87 -1.42
C ILE A 250 26.86 -10.98 -0.42
N ILE A 251 27.55 -12.01 -0.89
CA ILE A 251 28.12 -13.07 -0.08
C ILE A 251 29.63 -13.10 -0.39
N GLN A 252 30.44 -12.75 0.61
CA GLN A 252 31.89 -12.87 0.47
C GLN A 252 32.31 -14.33 0.67
N SER A 253 33.02 -14.90 -0.29
CA SER A 253 33.60 -16.24 -0.18
C SER A 253 34.74 -16.24 0.85
N GLU A 254 34.95 -17.38 1.51
CA GLU A 254 36.08 -17.57 2.42
C GLU A 254 37.40 -17.51 1.64
N HIS A 255 38.37 -16.79 2.22
CA HIS A 255 39.71 -16.74 1.67
C HIS A 255 40.60 -17.80 2.35
N GLU A 256 41.51 -18.40 1.62
CA GLU A 256 42.35 -19.52 2.09
C GLU A 256 43.15 -19.21 3.34
N PHE A 257 43.66 -17.98 3.50
CA PHE A 257 44.55 -17.59 4.58
C PHE A 257 44.08 -16.40 5.40
N LEU A 258 43.12 -15.62 4.86
CA LEU A 258 42.68 -14.37 5.44
C LEU A 258 41.26 -14.50 5.96
N VAL A 259 41.05 -14.11 7.20
CA VAL A 259 39.69 -13.98 7.76
C VAL A 259 39.43 -12.51 7.98
N ARG A 260 38.32 -12.03 7.44
CA ARG A 260 37.85 -10.66 7.62
C ARG A 260 36.98 -10.57 8.85
N ASP A 261 37.28 -9.62 9.74
CA ASP A 261 36.43 -9.24 10.87
C ASP A 261 36.19 -7.72 10.83
N GLY A 262 35.08 -7.34 10.25
CA GLY A 262 34.77 -5.95 9.94
C GLY A 262 35.83 -5.31 9.02
N ASP A 263 36.52 -4.29 9.52
CA ASP A 263 37.59 -3.58 8.79
C ASP A 263 38.97 -4.21 8.94
N MET A 264 39.09 -5.24 9.77
CA MET A 264 40.36 -5.92 10.03
C MET A 264 40.49 -7.21 9.24
N LEU A 265 41.71 -7.51 8.82
CA LEU A 265 42.09 -8.77 8.20
C LEU A 265 43.02 -9.53 9.12
N HIS A 266 42.64 -10.75 9.47
CA HIS A 266 43.43 -11.67 10.29
C HIS A 266 44.09 -12.70 9.39
N LEU A 267 45.40 -12.86 9.53
CA LEU A 267 46.16 -13.91 8.85
C LEU A 267 46.46 -15.04 9.86
N ALA A 268 45.96 -16.22 9.60
CA ALA A 268 46.32 -17.41 10.37
C ALA A 268 47.51 -18.11 9.68
N GLN A 269 48.74 -17.81 10.10
CA GLN A 269 49.91 -18.48 9.59
C GLN A 269 50.40 -19.53 10.62
N ILE A 270 50.35 -20.81 10.24
CA ILE A 270 50.95 -21.89 11.01
C ILE A 270 52.42 -21.91 10.66
N GLY A 271 53.26 -21.37 11.58
CA GLY A 271 54.70 -21.46 11.45
C GLY A 271 55.20 -22.91 11.62
N ARG A 272 56.09 -23.39 10.75
CA ARG A 272 56.84 -24.59 11.02
C ARG A 272 57.80 -24.31 12.20
N ALA A 273 57.59 -24.96 13.31
CA ALA A 273 58.61 -25.01 14.34
C ALA A 273 59.81 -25.80 13.77
N HIS A 274 60.93 -25.13 13.56
CA HIS A 274 62.19 -25.84 13.36
C HIS A 274 62.60 -26.46 14.71
N VAL A 275 62.52 -27.76 14.78
CA VAL A 275 63.14 -28.57 15.84
C VAL A 275 64.61 -28.79 15.47
#